data_70581dc524eecd4670a70a8e0e630cdd
#
_entry.id   70581dc524eecd4670a70a8e0e630cdd
#
_cell.length_a   1.000
_cell.length_b   1.000
_cell.length_c   1.000
_cell.angle_alpha   90.00
_cell.angle_beta   90.00
_cell.angle_gamma   90.00
#
_symmetry.space_group_name_H-M   'P 1'
#
loop_
_entity.id
_entity.type
_entity.pdbx_description
1 polymer ?
#
loop_
_entity_poly.entity_id
_entity_poly.type
_entity_poly.pdbx_seq_one_letter_code
_entity_poly.pdbx_strand_id
1 'polypeptide(L)'
;MQKSPLQVARQSYQPKVPTALAGQVKLVEGAATQSVADQEQIKGLFPNTYGMPVITFEKDAQGTMRNAQLNVGVILSGGQAPGGHNVICGLFDGLKRLNPNNKLYGFLGGPSGLIEHQYTELTADIIDDYRNTGGFDIIGSGRTKLEETWQFDKGIEICNKLGIKAIVIIGGDDSNTNACVLAEYYLQKNCGIQVIGCPKTIDGDLKNQYIETSFGFDTACKTYSELIGNIQRDANSARKYWHFIRLMGRSASHIALECALQSQPNVCLISEEVEAKNMTLNDIVEQIANVIVERAKAGLNFGTVLIPEGLIEFIPAMRVLIQELNDLLANNEEFMALEGDDAKREYVKSMLTPASCELYRSLPKGIARQLTLDRDPHGNVMVSQIETEKLLIEMVSKKLAQLKAAGVYTGKFASINHFFGYEGRCAMPSNFDADYCYSLGLTATLLIAGGKTGYMAVIRNLARPHSEWVAGGCPITMMMNMEHRNGKMKPVIQKALVRLDGAPFQYLEQHRAAWADANTSYIYPGPIQYYGPAEVCDQPTKTLVLEHK
;
A
#
# COMPACT_ATOMS: atom_id res chain seq x y z
N MET A 1 -25.77 14.23 2.92
CA MET A 1 -24.75 14.59 3.93
C MET A 1 -24.47 16.08 3.85
N GLN A 2 -24.28 16.78 4.99
CA GLN A 2 -23.91 18.20 4.94
C GLN A 2 -22.45 18.34 4.49
N LYS A 3 -22.21 19.07 3.41
CA LYS A 3 -20.87 19.26 2.82
C LYS A 3 -20.26 20.58 3.28
N SER A 4 -18.95 20.57 3.57
CA SER A 4 -18.22 21.82 3.81
C SER A 4 -17.99 22.58 2.49
N PRO A 5 -17.75 23.91 2.54
CA PRO A 5 -17.41 24.67 1.34
C PRO A 5 -16.18 24.11 0.60
N LEU A 6 -15.18 23.61 1.32
CA LEU A 6 -14.00 22.98 0.73
C LEU A 6 -14.36 21.67 0.00
N GLN A 7 -15.21 20.85 0.59
CA GLN A 7 -15.68 19.61 -0.04
C GLN A 7 -16.44 19.89 -1.34
N VAL A 8 -17.33 20.89 -1.33
CA VAL A 8 -18.06 21.34 -2.53
C VAL A 8 -17.09 21.81 -3.61
N ALA A 9 -16.12 22.66 -3.24
CA ALA A 9 -15.09 23.13 -4.17
C ALA A 9 -14.26 21.96 -4.73
N ARG A 10 -13.88 21.01 -3.88
CA ARG A 10 -13.10 19.83 -4.32
C ARG A 10 -13.90 18.90 -5.22
N GLN A 11 -15.17 18.71 -4.98
CA GLN A 11 -16.05 17.91 -5.84
C GLN A 11 -16.19 18.48 -7.26
N SER A 12 -15.98 19.78 -7.45
CA SER A 12 -16.00 20.42 -8.76
C SER A 12 -14.71 20.15 -9.58
N TYR A 13 -13.65 19.66 -8.97
CA TYR A 13 -12.43 19.31 -9.68
C TYR A 13 -12.71 18.24 -10.74
N GLN A 14 -12.29 18.51 -11.97
CA GLN A 14 -12.43 17.59 -13.09
C GLN A 14 -11.12 16.82 -13.26
N PRO A 15 -11.09 15.51 -12.97
CA PRO A 15 -9.89 14.72 -13.16
C PRO A 15 -9.39 14.76 -14.60
N LYS A 16 -8.10 14.97 -14.77
CA LYS A 16 -7.42 14.94 -16.06
C LYS A 16 -7.24 13.47 -16.48
N VAL A 17 -7.36 13.22 -17.77
CA VAL A 17 -7.27 11.85 -18.30
C VAL A 17 -6.28 11.76 -19.46
N PRO A 18 -5.73 10.57 -19.73
CA PRO A 18 -4.94 10.31 -20.94
C PRO A 18 -5.69 10.75 -22.21
N THR A 19 -4.97 11.30 -23.15
CA THR A 19 -5.57 11.77 -24.43
C THR A 19 -6.39 10.68 -25.14
N ALA A 20 -5.95 9.44 -25.05
CA ALA A 20 -6.69 8.31 -25.61
C ALA A 20 -8.09 8.13 -24.97
N LEU A 21 -8.21 8.33 -23.66
CA LEU A 21 -9.49 8.14 -22.92
C LEU A 21 -10.47 9.30 -23.07
N ALA A 22 -10.04 10.43 -23.62
CA ALA A 22 -10.92 11.57 -23.89
C ALA A 22 -11.85 11.37 -25.10
N GLY A 23 -11.64 10.32 -25.90
CA GLY A 23 -12.39 10.05 -27.12
C GLY A 23 -12.73 8.58 -27.31
N GLN A 24 -12.95 8.21 -28.57
CA GLN A 24 -13.08 6.80 -28.95
C GLN A 24 -11.71 6.13 -29.02
N VAL A 25 -11.68 4.86 -28.67
CA VAL A 25 -10.46 4.06 -28.61
C VAL A 25 -10.62 2.75 -29.37
N LYS A 26 -9.51 2.21 -29.80
CA LYS A 26 -9.33 0.80 -30.17
C LYS A 26 -8.48 0.09 -29.12
N LEU A 27 -8.74 -1.19 -28.95
CA LEU A 27 -7.94 -2.09 -28.14
C LEU A 27 -6.82 -2.67 -29.02
N VAL A 28 -5.58 -2.59 -28.51
CA VAL A 28 -4.40 -3.16 -29.18
C VAL A 28 -3.80 -4.22 -28.25
N GLU A 29 -3.65 -5.43 -28.79
CA GLU A 29 -3.01 -6.55 -28.07
C GLU A 29 -1.51 -6.53 -28.31
N GLY A 30 -0.76 -6.62 -27.24
CA GLY A 30 0.71 -6.73 -27.25
C GLY A 30 1.20 -8.17 -27.28
N ALA A 31 2.38 -8.39 -26.74
CA ALA A 31 2.96 -9.72 -26.64
C ALA A 31 2.27 -10.56 -25.55
N ALA A 32 2.28 -11.88 -25.72
CA ALA A 32 1.91 -12.83 -24.68
C ALA A 32 2.83 -12.70 -23.47
N THR A 33 2.28 -12.93 -22.29
CA THR A 33 2.98 -12.73 -21.01
C THR A 33 3.32 -14.07 -20.34
N GLN A 34 4.20 -13.99 -19.35
CA GLN A 34 4.53 -15.11 -18.46
C GLN A 34 4.51 -14.61 -17.01
N SER A 35 4.32 -15.51 -16.05
CA SER A 35 4.43 -15.19 -14.63
C SER A 35 5.88 -14.82 -14.25
N VAL A 36 6.02 -14.09 -13.13
CA VAL A 36 7.34 -13.65 -12.63
C VAL A 36 8.25 -14.86 -12.36
N ALA A 37 7.69 -15.89 -11.74
CA ALA A 37 8.36 -17.18 -11.46
C ALA A 37 7.34 -18.32 -11.51
N ASP A 38 7.78 -19.56 -11.26
CA ASP A 38 6.94 -20.76 -11.11
C ASP A 38 5.96 -20.98 -12.27
N GLN A 39 6.41 -20.72 -13.48
CA GLN A 39 5.58 -20.61 -14.69
C GLN A 39 4.69 -21.82 -14.92
N GLU A 40 5.22 -23.05 -14.82
CA GLU A 40 4.44 -24.26 -15.03
C GLU A 40 3.35 -24.45 -13.96
N GLN A 41 3.65 -24.10 -12.71
CA GLN A 41 2.70 -24.20 -11.61
C GLN A 41 1.58 -23.15 -11.78
N ILE A 42 1.93 -21.90 -12.08
CA ILE A 42 0.95 -20.83 -12.32
C ILE A 42 0.09 -21.17 -13.54
N LYS A 43 0.69 -21.64 -14.63
CA LYS A 43 -0.04 -22.10 -15.83
C LYS A 43 -1.01 -23.25 -15.52
N GLY A 44 -0.59 -24.19 -14.68
CA GLY A 44 -1.44 -25.29 -14.25
C GLY A 44 -2.66 -24.85 -13.42
N LEU A 45 -2.50 -23.80 -12.60
CA LEU A 45 -3.58 -23.24 -11.79
C LEU A 45 -4.51 -22.31 -12.57
N PHE A 46 -3.99 -21.63 -13.60
CA PHE A 46 -4.68 -20.61 -14.37
C PHE A 46 -4.66 -20.88 -15.89
N PRO A 47 -5.13 -22.06 -16.36
CA PRO A 47 -4.98 -22.45 -17.76
C PRO A 47 -5.71 -21.54 -18.75
N ASN A 48 -6.74 -20.81 -18.33
CA ASN A 48 -7.51 -19.91 -19.20
C ASN A 48 -7.01 -18.46 -19.17
N THR A 49 -6.35 -18.04 -18.10
CA THR A 49 -5.87 -16.65 -17.93
C THR A 49 -4.36 -16.51 -18.04
N TYR A 50 -3.61 -17.61 -18.05
CA TYR A 50 -2.16 -17.58 -18.23
C TYR A 50 -1.77 -17.28 -19.69
N GLY A 51 -0.74 -16.47 -19.86
CA GLY A 51 -0.18 -16.17 -21.19
C GLY A 51 -0.95 -15.15 -22.02
N MET A 52 -2.02 -14.57 -21.47
CA MET A 52 -2.75 -13.51 -22.17
C MET A 52 -1.84 -12.31 -22.49
N PRO A 53 -2.11 -11.58 -23.60
CA PRO A 53 -1.32 -10.43 -24.01
C PRO A 53 -1.58 -9.19 -23.13
N VAL A 54 -0.61 -8.29 -23.06
CA VAL A 54 -0.85 -6.95 -22.50
C VAL A 54 -1.74 -6.16 -23.44
N ILE A 55 -2.64 -5.36 -22.87
CA ILE A 55 -3.57 -4.51 -23.63
C ILE A 55 -3.13 -3.05 -23.54
N THR A 56 -3.25 -2.33 -24.64
CA THR A 56 -3.11 -0.87 -24.73
C THR A 56 -4.34 -0.28 -25.43
N PHE A 57 -4.81 0.86 -24.96
CA PHE A 57 -5.86 1.62 -25.61
C PHE A 57 -5.27 2.79 -26.38
N GLU A 58 -5.55 2.84 -27.67
CA GLU A 58 -5.12 3.90 -28.57
C GLU A 58 -6.32 4.69 -29.07
N LYS A 59 -6.15 6.00 -29.30
CA LYS A 59 -7.19 6.86 -29.86
C LYS A 59 -7.56 6.36 -31.28
N ASP A 60 -8.85 6.20 -31.50
CA ASP A 60 -9.37 5.82 -32.82
C ASP A 60 -10.72 6.50 -33.07
N ALA A 61 -10.79 7.34 -34.10
CA ALA A 61 -12.01 8.05 -34.47
C ALA A 61 -13.13 7.11 -34.95
N GLN A 62 -12.79 5.90 -35.38
CA GLN A 62 -13.72 4.87 -35.83
C GLN A 62 -13.97 3.77 -34.78
N GLY A 63 -13.50 3.99 -33.53
CA GLY A 63 -13.59 3.01 -32.45
C GLY A 63 -15.02 2.50 -32.23
N THR A 64 -15.15 1.17 -32.13
CA THR A 64 -16.43 0.46 -32.14
C THR A 64 -16.99 0.18 -30.74
N MET A 65 -16.36 0.69 -29.67
CA MET A 65 -16.74 0.36 -28.28
C MET A 65 -18.01 1.08 -27.77
N ARG A 66 -18.83 1.65 -28.62
CA ARG A 66 -20.08 2.31 -28.26
C ARG A 66 -21.26 1.33 -28.24
N ASN A 67 -22.22 1.62 -27.36
CA ASN A 67 -23.51 0.92 -27.20
C ASN A 67 -23.47 -0.48 -26.56
N ALA A 68 -22.36 -0.86 -25.91
CA ALA A 68 -22.37 -2.08 -25.12
C ALA A 68 -23.33 -1.95 -23.92
N GLN A 69 -24.33 -2.83 -23.83
CA GLN A 69 -25.20 -2.91 -22.66
C GLN A 69 -24.51 -3.76 -21.59
N LEU A 70 -24.00 -3.09 -20.57
CA LEU A 70 -23.17 -3.68 -19.52
C LEU A 70 -23.66 -3.22 -18.15
N ASN A 71 -24.16 -4.14 -17.33
CA ASN A 71 -24.27 -3.91 -15.91
C ASN A 71 -22.99 -4.44 -15.24
N VAL A 72 -22.44 -3.68 -14.33
CA VAL A 72 -21.16 -3.99 -13.67
C VAL A 72 -21.34 -3.96 -12.16
N GLY A 73 -20.69 -4.89 -11.48
CA GLY A 73 -20.53 -4.90 -10.02
C GLY A 73 -19.17 -4.33 -9.63
N VAL A 74 -19.08 -3.60 -8.52
CA VAL A 74 -17.80 -3.11 -7.98
C VAL A 74 -17.65 -3.49 -6.51
N ILE A 75 -16.43 -3.86 -6.14
CA ILE A 75 -16.05 -4.28 -4.78
C ILE A 75 -14.83 -3.47 -4.35
N LEU A 76 -14.90 -2.85 -3.16
CA LEU A 76 -13.75 -2.30 -2.46
C LEU A 76 -13.20 -3.34 -1.50
N SER A 77 -11.95 -3.79 -1.69
CA SER A 77 -11.37 -4.89 -0.94
C SER A 77 -10.11 -4.50 -0.18
N GLY A 78 -10.02 -4.92 1.08
CA GLY A 78 -8.88 -4.69 1.95
C GLY A 78 -8.91 -3.34 2.65
N GLY A 79 -7.72 -2.85 3.07
CA GLY A 79 -7.58 -1.54 3.71
C GLY A 79 -7.87 -0.39 2.75
N GLN A 80 -8.30 0.73 3.31
CA GLN A 80 -8.63 1.92 2.52
C GLN A 80 -7.38 2.59 1.94
N ALA A 81 -7.59 3.32 0.85
CA ALA A 81 -6.59 4.18 0.21
C ALA A 81 -7.27 5.36 -0.48
N PRO A 82 -6.66 6.55 -0.49
CA PRO A 82 -7.21 7.70 -1.20
C PRO A 82 -7.39 7.42 -2.70
N GLY A 83 -8.55 7.77 -3.25
CA GLY A 83 -8.83 7.60 -4.67
C GLY A 83 -9.80 6.46 -5.03
N GLY A 84 -10.16 5.59 -4.07
CA GLY A 84 -11.12 4.51 -4.34
C GLY A 84 -12.46 5.00 -4.88
N HIS A 85 -12.98 6.10 -4.35
CA HIS A 85 -14.19 6.74 -4.86
C HIS A 85 -13.99 7.26 -6.29
N ASN A 86 -12.81 7.78 -6.64
CA ASN A 86 -12.52 8.24 -8.00
C ASN A 86 -12.45 7.08 -9.02
N VAL A 87 -11.98 5.88 -8.61
CA VAL A 87 -12.07 4.68 -9.49
C VAL A 87 -13.53 4.37 -9.78
N ILE A 88 -14.38 4.38 -8.75
CA ILE A 88 -15.83 4.12 -8.90
C ILE A 88 -16.48 5.20 -9.77
N CYS A 89 -16.15 6.48 -9.59
CA CYS A 89 -16.64 7.57 -10.43
C CYS A 89 -16.23 7.41 -11.89
N GLY A 90 -14.96 7.08 -12.15
CA GLY A 90 -14.48 6.81 -13.50
C GLY A 90 -15.17 5.60 -14.15
N LEU A 91 -15.38 4.54 -13.38
CA LEU A 91 -16.13 3.36 -13.85
C LEU A 91 -17.58 3.72 -14.18
N PHE A 92 -18.27 4.46 -13.31
CA PHE A 92 -19.64 4.92 -13.54
C PHE A 92 -19.75 5.79 -14.80
N ASP A 93 -18.91 6.83 -14.90
CA ASP A 93 -18.93 7.75 -16.03
C ASP A 93 -18.56 7.03 -17.34
N GLY A 94 -17.61 6.09 -17.29
CA GLY A 94 -17.24 5.24 -18.41
C GLY A 94 -18.43 4.39 -18.89
N LEU A 95 -19.11 3.73 -17.97
CA LEU A 95 -20.32 2.94 -18.28
C LEU A 95 -21.43 3.78 -18.92
N LYS A 96 -21.68 4.98 -18.37
CA LYS A 96 -22.69 5.90 -18.92
C LYS A 96 -22.31 6.47 -20.29
N ARG A 97 -21.02 6.64 -20.57
CA ARG A 97 -20.52 7.02 -21.93
C ARG A 97 -20.74 5.92 -22.96
N LEU A 98 -20.56 4.65 -22.55
CA LEU A 98 -20.82 3.49 -23.42
C LEU A 98 -22.32 3.35 -23.73
N ASN A 99 -23.15 3.37 -22.71
CA ASN A 99 -24.60 3.30 -22.83
C ASN A 99 -25.25 3.94 -21.58
N PRO A 100 -26.12 4.96 -21.75
CA PRO A 100 -26.79 5.61 -20.62
C PRO A 100 -27.62 4.67 -19.73
N ASN A 101 -28.06 3.52 -20.26
CA ASN A 101 -28.85 2.52 -19.54
C ASN A 101 -27.99 1.57 -18.70
N ASN A 102 -26.67 1.61 -18.83
CA ASN A 102 -25.78 0.78 -18.03
C ASN A 102 -25.91 1.11 -16.55
N LYS A 103 -25.85 0.07 -15.70
CA LYS A 103 -25.95 0.18 -14.25
C LYS A 103 -24.65 -0.24 -13.59
N LEU A 104 -24.34 0.44 -12.49
CA LEU A 104 -23.23 0.09 -11.60
C LEU A 104 -23.82 -0.32 -10.25
N TYR A 105 -23.46 -1.51 -9.77
CA TYR A 105 -23.85 -2.03 -8.47
C TYR A 105 -22.64 -2.09 -7.55
N GLY A 106 -22.73 -1.46 -6.38
CA GLY A 106 -21.72 -1.57 -5.33
C GLY A 106 -22.06 -2.70 -4.36
N PHE A 107 -21.16 -3.66 -4.18
CA PHE A 107 -21.30 -4.70 -3.16
C PHE A 107 -20.84 -4.18 -1.81
N LEU A 108 -21.70 -4.27 -0.79
CA LEU A 108 -21.50 -3.63 0.50
C LEU A 108 -20.54 -4.44 1.39
N GLY A 109 -19.63 -3.74 2.08
CA GLY A 109 -18.70 -4.37 3.03
C GLY A 109 -17.62 -5.23 2.39
N GLY A 110 -17.33 -5.05 1.10
CA GLY A 110 -16.29 -5.77 0.40
C GLY A 110 -16.75 -7.09 -0.25
N PRO A 111 -15.86 -8.10 -0.37
CA PRO A 111 -16.20 -9.37 -1.04
C PRO A 111 -17.34 -10.14 -0.36
N SER A 112 -17.59 -9.94 0.95
CA SER A 112 -18.73 -10.57 1.63
C SER A 112 -20.07 -10.14 1.03
N GLY A 113 -20.20 -8.89 0.59
CA GLY A 113 -21.41 -8.39 -0.04
C GLY A 113 -21.80 -9.16 -1.30
N LEU A 114 -20.83 -9.67 -2.05
CA LEU A 114 -21.08 -10.54 -3.21
C LEU A 114 -21.70 -11.87 -2.78
N ILE A 115 -21.21 -12.49 -1.71
CA ILE A 115 -21.67 -13.80 -1.21
C ILE A 115 -23.04 -13.67 -0.53
N GLU A 116 -23.21 -12.61 0.25
CA GLU A 116 -24.40 -12.36 1.07
C GLU A 116 -25.51 -11.65 0.30
N HIS A 117 -25.27 -11.34 -0.98
CA HIS A 117 -26.18 -10.59 -1.85
C HIS A 117 -26.56 -9.20 -1.29
N GLN A 118 -25.60 -8.54 -0.62
CA GLN A 118 -25.76 -7.18 -0.10
C GLN A 118 -25.16 -6.19 -1.09
N TYR A 119 -26.00 -5.38 -1.70
CA TYR A 119 -25.59 -4.45 -2.74
C TYR A 119 -26.49 -3.21 -2.78
N THR A 120 -26.01 -2.18 -3.46
CA THR A 120 -26.79 -1.00 -3.81
C THR A 120 -26.54 -0.62 -5.27
N GLU A 121 -27.55 -0.08 -5.95
CA GLU A 121 -27.32 0.55 -7.26
C GLU A 121 -26.70 1.93 -7.04
N LEU A 122 -25.54 2.17 -7.64
CA LEU A 122 -24.85 3.45 -7.58
C LEU A 122 -25.41 4.38 -8.65
N THR A 123 -26.28 5.29 -8.22
CA THR A 123 -26.91 6.32 -9.08
C THR A 123 -26.02 7.56 -9.21
N ALA A 124 -26.33 8.44 -10.16
CA ALA A 124 -25.59 9.69 -10.35
C ALA A 124 -25.53 10.54 -9.08
N ASP A 125 -26.64 10.65 -8.35
CA ASP A 125 -26.70 11.44 -7.11
C ASP A 125 -25.74 10.88 -6.04
N ILE A 126 -25.67 9.55 -5.90
CA ILE A 126 -24.73 8.91 -4.99
C ILE A 126 -23.29 9.17 -5.45
N ILE A 127 -23.00 8.95 -6.72
CA ILE A 127 -21.65 9.16 -7.29
C ILE A 127 -21.17 10.60 -7.09
N ASP A 128 -22.05 11.58 -7.35
CA ASP A 128 -21.69 12.99 -7.25
C ASP A 128 -21.40 13.42 -5.79
N ASP A 129 -21.99 12.73 -4.80
CA ASP A 129 -21.67 12.96 -3.40
C ASP A 129 -20.25 12.53 -3.01
N TYR A 130 -19.68 11.57 -3.73
CA TYR A 130 -18.37 10.99 -3.42
C TYR A 130 -17.23 11.39 -4.38
N ARG A 131 -17.50 12.22 -5.40
CA ARG A 131 -16.44 12.70 -6.31
C ARG A 131 -15.31 13.38 -5.56
N ASN A 132 -14.08 12.94 -5.83
CA ASN A 132 -12.83 13.48 -5.25
C ASN A 132 -12.80 13.46 -3.72
N THR A 133 -13.51 12.55 -3.08
CA THR A 133 -13.50 12.36 -1.63
C THR A 133 -12.60 11.20 -1.23
N GLY A 134 -12.07 11.24 -0.02
CA GLY A 134 -11.31 10.13 0.57
C GLY A 134 -12.22 9.09 1.21
N GLY A 135 -11.63 7.93 1.55
CA GLY A 135 -12.35 6.84 2.19
C GLY A 135 -12.91 5.80 1.22
N PHE A 136 -13.60 4.81 1.78
CA PHE A 136 -14.28 3.73 1.07
C PHE A 136 -15.75 3.59 1.49
N ASP A 137 -16.27 4.63 2.13
CA ASP A 137 -17.59 4.65 2.77
C ASP A 137 -18.76 4.69 1.80
N ILE A 138 -18.54 4.91 0.51
CA ILE A 138 -19.59 4.80 -0.51
C ILE A 138 -20.27 3.41 -0.50
N ILE A 139 -19.49 2.34 -0.30
CA ILE A 139 -19.98 0.94 -0.22
C ILE A 139 -19.32 0.14 0.91
N GLY A 140 -18.39 0.75 1.65
CA GLY A 140 -17.58 0.07 2.63
C GLY A 140 -16.56 -0.88 2.00
N SER A 141 -15.68 -1.45 2.82
CA SER A 141 -14.69 -2.45 2.38
C SER A 141 -14.58 -3.59 3.39
N GLY A 142 -14.06 -4.73 2.92
CA GLY A 142 -13.84 -5.91 3.76
C GLY A 142 -12.64 -6.74 3.31
N ARG A 143 -12.26 -7.70 4.17
CA ARG A 143 -11.09 -8.58 3.94
C ARG A 143 -11.48 -10.04 3.73
N THR A 144 -12.75 -10.33 3.50
CA THR A 144 -13.22 -11.67 3.18
C THR A 144 -12.52 -12.18 1.95
N LYS A 145 -11.88 -13.34 2.05
CA LYS A 145 -11.28 -14.03 0.90
C LYS A 145 -12.31 -14.93 0.25
N LEU A 146 -12.34 -14.93 -1.06
CA LEU A 146 -13.13 -15.86 -1.85
C LEU A 146 -12.21 -17.02 -2.24
N GLU A 147 -12.29 -18.14 -1.53
CA GLU A 147 -11.41 -19.31 -1.74
C GLU A 147 -12.19 -20.59 -2.07
N GLU A 148 -13.49 -20.62 -1.73
CA GLU A 148 -14.33 -21.81 -1.85
C GLU A 148 -15.27 -21.73 -3.05
N THR A 149 -15.50 -22.84 -3.73
CA THR A 149 -16.34 -22.92 -4.94
C THR A 149 -17.77 -22.42 -4.70
N TRP A 150 -18.34 -22.71 -3.53
CA TRP A 150 -19.69 -22.22 -3.20
C TRP A 150 -19.78 -20.69 -3.13
N GLN A 151 -18.69 -20.01 -2.73
CA GLN A 151 -18.62 -18.54 -2.72
C GLN A 151 -18.64 -17.99 -4.14
N PHE A 152 -17.91 -18.64 -5.06
CA PHE A 152 -17.89 -18.27 -6.48
C PHE A 152 -19.24 -18.49 -7.14
N ASP A 153 -19.91 -19.61 -6.83
CA ASP A 153 -21.25 -19.92 -7.33
C ASP A 153 -22.30 -18.91 -6.83
N LYS A 154 -22.21 -18.46 -5.58
CA LYS A 154 -23.02 -17.35 -5.05
C LYS A 154 -22.78 -16.05 -5.83
N GLY A 155 -21.54 -15.76 -6.19
CA GLY A 155 -21.20 -14.64 -7.07
C GLY A 155 -21.88 -14.74 -8.44
N ILE A 156 -21.89 -15.92 -9.07
CA ILE A 156 -22.60 -16.15 -10.35
C ILE A 156 -24.11 -15.93 -10.18
N GLU A 157 -24.69 -16.47 -9.11
CA GLU A 157 -26.13 -16.35 -8.82
C GLU A 157 -26.58 -14.88 -8.78
N ILE A 158 -25.89 -14.04 -7.98
CA ILE A 158 -26.26 -12.63 -7.86
C ILE A 158 -26.00 -11.84 -9.13
N CYS A 159 -24.91 -12.13 -9.86
CA CYS A 159 -24.63 -11.49 -11.13
C CYS A 159 -25.70 -11.79 -12.17
N ASN A 160 -26.14 -13.04 -12.27
CA ASN A 160 -27.23 -13.42 -13.16
C ASN A 160 -28.55 -12.74 -12.77
N LYS A 161 -28.88 -12.66 -11.48
CA LYS A 161 -30.09 -11.98 -10.98
C LYS A 161 -30.11 -10.49 -11.35
N LEU A 162 -28.97 -9.81 -11.31
CA LEU A 162 -28.85 -8.38 -11.60
C LEU A 162 -28.47 -8.07 -13.07
N GLY A 163 -28.26 -9.11 -13.88
CA GLY A 163 -27.78 -8.96 -15.25
C GLY A 163 -26.36 -8.39 -15.33
N ILE A 164 -25.56 -8.59 -14.28
CA ILE A 164 -24.16 -8.14 -14.22
C ILE A 164 -23.31 -8.99 -15.16
N LYS A 165 -22.53 -8.32 -16.01
CA LYS A 165 -21.62 -8.93 -16.99
C LYS A 165 -20.15 -8.84 -16.59
N ALA A 166 -19.83 -8.01 -15.60
CA ALA A 166 -18.48 -7.91 -15.09
C ALA A 166 -18.45 -7.49 -13.61
N ILE A 167 -17.39 -7.89 -12.91
CA ILE A 167 -17.07 -7.43 -11.56
C ILE A 167 -15.72 -6.72 -11.59
N VAL A 168 -15.64 -5.53 -11.00
CA VAL A 168 -14.39 -4.79 -10.79
C VAL A 168 -14.00 -4.91 -9.32
N ILE A 169 -12.82 -5.45 -9.06
CA ILE A 169 -12.26 -5.59 -7.71
C ILE A 169 -11.16 -4.56 -7.52
N ILE A 170 -11.40 -3.60 -6.63
CA ILE A 170 -10.47 -2.54 -6.28
C ILE A 170 -9.76 -2.97 -4.99
N GLY A 171 -8.48 -3.38 -5.09
CA GLY A 171 -7.78 -3.93 -3.94
C GLY A 171 -6.28 -4.09 -4.12
N GLY A 172 -5.61 -4.56 -3.06
CA GLY A 172 -4.18 -4.86 -3.03
C GLY A 172 -3.82 -6.18 -3.73
N ASP A 173 -2.65 -6.70 -3.43
CA ASP A 173 -2.10 -7.95 -3.97
C ASP A 173 -3.02 -9.16 -3.71
N ASP A 174 -3.39 -9.41 -2.46
CA ASP A 174 -4.30 -10.52 -2.11
C ASP A 174 -5.67 -10.41 -2.81
N SER A 175 -6.22 -9.20 -2.89
CA SER A 175 -7.53 -8.97 -3.53
C SER A 175 -7.48 -9.19 -5.04
N ASN A 176 -6.39 -8.77 -5.69
CA ASN A 176 -6.19 -8.98 -7.12
C ASN A 176 -5.80 -10.43 -7.44
N THR A 177 -5.10 -11.13 -6.54
CA THR A 177 -4.93 -12.59 -6.62
C THR A 177 -6.29 -13.28 -6.60
N ASN A 178 -7.18 -12.88 -5.69
CA ASN A 178 -8.57 -13.38 -5.65
C ASN A 178 -9.35 -13.04 -6.92
N ALA A 179 -9.17 -11.84 -7.48
CA ALA A 179 -9.78 -11.46 -8.76
C ALA A 179 -9.38 -12.40 -9.89
N CYS A 180 -8.11 -12.82 -9.93
CA CYS A 180 -7.61 -13.77 -10.92
C CYS A 180 -8.22 -15.17 -10.73
N VAL A 181 -8.28 -15.67 -9.49
CA VAL A 181 -8.93 -16.95 -9.17
C VAL A 181 -10.39 -16.93 -9.58
N LEU A 182 -11.10 -15.85 -9.30
CA LEU A 182 -12.49 -15.68 -9.66
C LEU A 182 -12.68 -15.63 -11.20
N ALA A 183 -11.80 -14.91 -11.92
CA ALA A 183 -11.80 -14.86 -13.38
C ALA A 183 -11.59 -16.23 -14.00
N GLU A 184 -10.60 -16.99 -13.50
CA GLU A 184 -10.30 -18.34 -13.94
C GLU A 184 -11.50 -19.28 -13.75
N TYR A 185 -12.13 -19.24 -12.56
CA TYR A 185 -13.31 -20.05 -12.27
C TYR A 185 -14.49 -19.70 -13.18
N TYR A 186 -14.75 -18.42 -13.42
CA TYR A 186 -15.84 -17.97 -14.27
C TYR A 186 -15.65 -18.34 -15.74
N LEU A 187 -14.40 -18.36 -16.21
CA LEU A 187 -14.05 -18.88 -17.54
C LEU A 187 -14.29 -20.39 -17.62
N GLN A 188 -13.85 -21.17 -16.62
CA GLN A 188 -14.09 -22.62 -16.56
C GLN A 188 -15.59 -22.97 -16.56
N LYS A 189 -16.39 -22.17 -15.86
CA LYS A 189 -17.87 -22.34 -15.83
C LYS A 189 -18.56 -21.78 -17.08
N ASN A 190 -17.85 -21.07 -17.94
CA ASN A 190 -18.43 -20.40 -19.12
C ASN A 190 -19.65 -19.54 -18.79
N CYS A 191 -19.65 -18.85 -17.64
CA CYS A 191 -20.81 -18.09 -17.16
C CYS A 191 -20.93 -16.70 -17.79
N GLY A 192 -19.96 -16.26 -18.60
CA GLY A 192 -19.99 -14.99 -19.31
C GLY A 192 -19.83 -13.74 -18.43
N ILE A 193 -19.28 -13.90 -17.20
CA ILE A 193 -18.99 -12.81 -16.28
C ILE A 193 -17.49 -12.54 -16.29
N GLN A 194 -17.10 -11.30 -16.56
CA GLN A 194 -15.72 -10.85 -16.56
C GLN A 194 -15.29 -10.39 -15.17
N VAL A 195 -13.99 -10.46 -14.88
CA VAL A 195 -13.41 -9.92 -13.64
C VAL A 195 -12.19 -9.06 -13.99
N ILE A 196 -12.20 -7.82 -13.51
CA ILE A 196 -11.11 -6.84 -13.70
C ILE A 196 -10.64 -6.37 -12.34
N GLY A 197 -9.31 -6.28 -12.16
CA GLY A 197 -8.68 -5.73 -10.98
C GLY A 197 -8.27 -4.26 -11.15
N CYS A 198 -8.16 -3.54 -10.03
CA CYS A 198 -7.53 -2.21 -9.97
C CYS A 198 -6.48 -2.20 -8.85
N PRO A 199 -5.26 -1.65 -9.10
CA PRO A 199 -4.14 -1.73 -8.18
C PRO A 199 -4.25 -0.71 -7.05
N LYS A 200 -4.65 -1.14 -5.86
CA LYS A 200 -4.85 -0.33 -4.68
C LYS A 200 -3.92 -0.74 -3.56
N THR A 201 -3.03 0.11 -3.14
CA THR A 201 -2.36 0.07 -1.82
C THR A 201 -1.63 1.39 -1.57
N ILE A 202 -1.63 1.87 -0.32
CA ILE A 202 -0.78 3.00 0.05
C ILE A 202 0.69 2.57 0.23
N ASP A 203 0.96 1.28 0.38
CA ASP A 203 2.29 0.75 0.74
C ASP A 203 3.30 0.84 -0.42
N GLY A 204 2.82 1.01 -1.66
CA GLY A 204 3.69 1.11 -2.84
C GLY A 204 4.30 -0.23 -3.30
N ASP A 205 3.92 -1.35 -2.67
CA ASP A 205 4.48 -2.68 -2.91
C ASP A 205 3.79 -3.46 -4.05
N LEU A 206 2.67 -2.96 -4.57
CA LEU A 206 2.04 -3.47 -5.80
C LEU A 206 2.57 -2.69 -7.00
N LYS A 207 3.72 -3.10 -7.50
CA LYS A 207 4.49 -2.38 -8.50
C LYS A 207 5.22 -3.33 -9.43
N ASN A 208 5.24 -3.00 -10.73
CA ASN A 208 6.01 -3.68 -11.76
C ASN A 208 6.19 -2.76 -12.99
N GLN A 209 6.66 -3.30 -14.11
CA GLN A 209 6.86 -2.51 -15.35
C GLN A 209 5.56 -1.92 -15.96
N TYR A 210 4.37 -2.36 -15.57
CA TYR A 210 3.07 -1.87 -16.04
C TYR A 210 2.28 -1.11 -14.97
N ILE A 211 2.60 -1.36 -13.70
CA ILE A 211 2.06 -0.65 -12.54
C ILE A 211 3.22 0.12 -11.92
N GLU A 212 3.43 1.35 -12.37
CA GLU A 212 4.54 2.20 -11.91
C GLU A 212 4.34 2.65 -10.46
N THR A 213 3.09 2.80 -10.04
CA THR A 213 2.67 3.02 -8.66
C THR A 213 1.24 2.51 -8.47
N SER A 214 0.91 2.04 -7.26
CA SER A 214 -0.46 1.77 -6.87
C SER A 214 -1.14 3.05 -6.39
N PHE A 215 -2.45 3.19 -6.61
CA PHE A 215 -3.14 4.39 -6.18
C PHE A 215 -3.27 4.48 -4.65
N GLY A 216 -3.29 5.71 -4.17
CA GLY A 216 -3.31 6.07 -2.76
C GLY A 216 -1.92 6.27 -2.16
N PHE A 217 -0.87 5.76 -2.77
CA PHE A 217 0.51 5.97 -2.35
C PHE A 217 0.91 7.44 -2.40
N ASP A 218 0.61 8.14 -3.52
CA ASP A 218 0.92 9.55 -3.69
C ASP A 218 0.30 10.42 -2.59
N THR A 219 -0.99 10.28 -2.38
CA THR A 219 -1.71 11.06 -1.35
C THR A 219 -1.23 10.75 0.05
N ALA A 220 -1.07 9.47 0.39
CA ALA A 220 -0.61 9.06 1.72
C ALA A 220 0.80 9.61 2.01
N CYS A 221 1.73 9.48 1.08
CA CYS A 221 3.09 9.98 1.25
C CYS A 221 3.13 11.50 1.36
N LYS A 222 2.34 12.24 0.58
CA LYS A 222 2.23 13.69 0.69
C LYS A 222 1.67 14.13 2.04
N THR A 223 0.63 13.43 2.54
CA THR A 223 0.05 13.67 3.86
C THR A 223 1.10 13.49 4.96
N TYR A 224 1.82 12.37 4.95
CA TYR A 224 2.84 12.11 5.96
C TYR A 224 4.01 13.07 5.84
N SER A 225 4.45 13.41 4.64
CA SER A 225 5.57 14.33 4.43
C SER A 225 5.28 15.72 4.94
N GLU A 226 4.05 16.23 4.81
CA GLU A 226 3.65 17.50 5.41
C GLU A 226 3.68 17.45 6.93
N LEU A 227 3.15 16.39 7.53
CA LEU A 227 3.19 16.20 8.99
C LEU A 227 4.64 16.11 9.51
N ILE A 228 5.49 15.35 8.84
CA ILE A 228 6.92 15.23 9.19
C ILE A 228 7.59 16.60 9.10
N GLY A 229 7.37 17.33 8.02
CA GLY A 229 7.96 18.63 7.82
C GLY A 229 7.55 19.65 8.87
N ASN A 230 6.28 19.67 9.28
CA ASN A 230 5.77 20.49 10.35
C ASN A 230 6.47 20.16 11.70
N ILE A 231 6.65 18.86 12.00
CA ILE A 231 7.39 18.40 13.17
C ILE A 231 8.85 18.84 13.11
N GLN A 232 9.51 18.74 11.95
CA GLN A 232 10.89 19.20 11.79
C GLN A 232 11.03 20.72 12.03
N ARG A 233 10.06 21.50 11.57
CA ARG A 233 10.01 22.95 11.82
C ARG A 233 9.82 23.26 13.30
N ASP A 234 8.92 22.54 13.97
CA ASP A 234 8.72 22.69 15.41
C ASP A 234 9.98 22.34 16.21
N ALA A 235 10.56 21.18 15.94
CA ALA A 235 11.79 20.71 16.58
C ALA A 235 12.94 21.70 16.41
N ASN A 236 13.12 22.27 15.22
CA ASN A 236 14.14 23.27 14.95
C ASN A 236 13.84 24.59 15.67
N SER A 237 12.60 25.02 15.71
CA SER A 237 12.15 26.26 16.38
C SER A 237 12.34 26.16 17.89
N ALA A 238 11.94 25.05 18.50
CA ALA A 238 12.07 24.78 19.93
C ALA A 238 13.49 24.34 20.33
N ARG A 239 14.32 23.91 19.38
CA ARG A 239 15.68 23.36 19.55
C ARG A 239 15.73 22.20 20.55
N LYS A 240 14.70 21.35 20.53
CA LYS A 240 14.55 20.21 21.44
C LYS A 240 13.71 19.11 20.82
N TYR A 241 13.81 17.93 21.40
CA TYR A 241 13.16 16.67 21.07
C TYR A 241 13.70 15.99 19.82
N TRP A 242 13.91 14.69 19.98
CA TRP A 242 14.08 13.74 18.91
C TRP A 242 12.74 13.08 18.64
N HIS A 243 12.21 13.24 17.42
CA HIS A 243 10.96 12.67 17.01
C HIS A 243 11.21 11.34 16.28
N PHE A 244 10.73 10.25 16.84
CA PHE A 244 10.77 8.92 16.26
C PHE A 244 9.42 8.67 15.60
N ILE A 245 9.41 8.61 14.28
CA ILE A 245 8.20 8.61 13.46
C ILE A 245 8.11 7.28 12.74
N ARG A 246 7.22 6.40 13.22
CA ARG A 246 6.87 5.16 12.54
C ARG A 246 5.87 5.46 11.43
N LEU A 247 6.14 4.96 10.23
CA LEU A 247 5.33 5.16 9.04
C LEU A 247 4.70 3.83 8.62
N MET A 248 3.42 3.85 8.29
CA MET A 248 2.71 2.68 7.75
C MET A 248 3.43 2.13 6.52
N GLY A 249 3.24 0.85 6.24
CA GLY A 249 3.96 0.11 5.19
C GLY A 249 4.67 -1.08 5.81
N ARG A 250 3.97 -2.23 5.86
CA ARG A 250 4.48 -3.41 6.57
C ARG A 250 5.48 -4.21 5.73
N SER A 251 5.20 -4.38 4.45
CA SER A 251 5.91 -5.33 3.60
C SER A 251 7.11 -4.75 2.87
N ALA A 252 7.23 -3.42 2.82
CA ALA A 252 8.30 -2.71 2.14
C ALA A 252 8.42 -1.28 2.67
N SER A 253 9.55 -0.63 2.44
CA SER A 253 9.87 0.70 2.98
C SER A 253 9.59 1.84 1.99
N HIS A 254 8.74 1.65 0.98
CA HIS A 254 8.49 2.68 -0.04
C HIS A 254 7.96 3.99 0.54
N ILE A 255 7.04 3.93 1.52
CA ILE A 255 6.51 5.13 2.19
C ILE A 255 7.62 5.86 2.95
N ALA A 256 8.44 5.13 3.71
CA ALA A 256 9.54 5.74 4.45
C ALA A 256 10.56 6.39 3.52
N LEU A 257 10.89 5.73 2.41
CA LEU A 257 11.80 6.26 1.39
C LEU A 257 11.21 7.54 0.75
N GLU A 258 9.96 7.52 0.28
CA GLU A 258 9.33 8.68 -0.32
C GLU A 258 9.26 9.86 0.65
N CYS A 259 8.82 9.61 1.89
CA CYS A 259 8.77 10.64 2.93
C CYS A 259 10.17 11.20 3.25
N ALA A 260 11.22 10.37 3.25
CA ALA A 260 12.59 10.84 3.44
C ALA A 260 13.06 11.74 2.29
N LEU A 261 12.76 11.36 1.04
CA LEU A 261 13.10 12.17 -0.14
C LEU A 261 12.39 13.53 -0.14
N GLN A 262 11.18 13.58 0.42
CA GLN A 262 10.39 14.82 0.50
C GLN A 262 10.78 15.69 1.70
N SER A 263 11.08 15.10 2.86
CA SER A 263 11.26 15.84 4.13
C SER A 263 12.70 15.93 4.61
N GLN A 264 13.63 15.14 4.07
CA GLN A 264 15.05 15.15 4.41
C GLN A 264 15.32 15.00 5.93
N PRO A 265 14.90 13.89 6.57
CA PRO A 265 15.06 13.64 7.99
C PRO A 265 16.53 13.42 8.36
N ASN A 266 16.86 13.57 9.65
CA ASN A 266 18.22 13.30 10.13
C ASN A 266 18.59 11.81 10.07
N VAL A 267 17.61 10.93 10.25
CA VAL A 267 17.76 9.48 10.06
C VAL A 267 16.54 8.94 9.34
N CYS A 268 16.77 8.11 8.34
CA CYS A 268 15.73 7.28 7.73
C CYS A 268 16.23 5.83 7.67
N LEU A 269 15.47 4.93 8.27
CA LEU A 269 15.72 3.50 8.19
C LEU A 269 14.99 2.92 6.98
N ILE A 270 15.65 2.04 6.26
CA ILE A 270 15.08 1.29 5.13
C ILE A 270 15.21 -0.19 5.46
N SER A 271 14.09 -0.88 5.58
CA SER A 271 14.04 -2.27 6.04
C SER A 271 14.85 -3.20 5.14
N GLU A 272 14.78 -3.00 3.84
CA GLU A 272 15.49 -3.77 2.83
C GLU A 272 17.03 -3.58 2.94
N GLU A 273 17.48 -2.38 3.32
CA GLU A 273 18.89 -2.14 3.61
C GLU A 273 19.35 -2.87 4.87
N VAL A 274 18.53 -2.86 5.92
CA VAL A 274 18.79 -3.57 7.16
C VAL A 274 18.97 -5.07 6.91
N GLU A 275 18.10 -5.66 6.12
CA GLU A 275 18.19 -7.07 5.72
C GLU A 275 19.43 -7.34 4.88
N ALA A 276 19.66 -6.57 3.82
CA ALA A 276 20.77 -6.78 2.90
C ALA A 276 22.15 -6.65 3.58
N LYS A 277 22.26 -5.76 4.57
CA LYS A 277 23.47 -5.58 5.39
C LYS A 277 23.54 -6.51 6.61
N ASN A 278 22.54 -7.39 6.79
CA ASN A 278 22.40 -8.28 7.94
C ASN A 278 22.56 -7.54 9.29
N MET A 279 21.94 -6.36 9.39
CA MET A 279 22.07 -5.52 10.58
C MET A 279 21.30 -6.12 11.76
N THR A 280 21.92 -6.05 12.93
CA THR A 280 21.26 -6.37 14.19
C THR A 280 20.49 -5.17 14.73
N LEU A 281 19.62 -5.41 15.71
CA LEU A 281 18.94 -4.32 16.42
C LEU A 281 19.94 -3.35 17.08
N ASN A 282 21.07 -3.86 17.58
CA ASN A 282 22.13 -3.02 18.15
C ASN A 282 22.82 -2.15 17.10
N ASP A 283 23.06 -2.66 15.89
CA ASP A 283 23.63 -1.86 14.80
C ASP A 283 22.73 -0.68 14.43
N ILE A 284 21.43 -0.91 14.38
CA ILE A 284 20.42 0.15 14.14
C ILE A 284 20.46 1.19 15.26
N VAL A 285 20.50 0.73 16.52
CA VAL A 285 20.58 1.62 17.69
C VAL A 285 21.87 2.43 17.66
N GLU A 286 23.01 1.83 17.29
CA GLU A 286 24.28 2.52 17.15
C GLU A 286 24.27 3.57 16.03
N GLN A 287 23.68 3.23 14.88
CA GLN A 287 23.51 4.19 13.78
C GLN A 287 22.75 5.44 14.23
N ILE A 288 21.61 5.26 14.91
CA ILE A 288 20.82 6.38 15.43
C ILE A 288 21.59 7.16 16.50
N ALA A 289 22.18 6.45 17.46
CA ALA A 289 22.91 7.08 18.57
C ALA A 289 24.10 7.90 18.08
N ASN A 290 24.83 7.43 17.05
CA ASN A 290 25.93 8.15 16.45
C ASN A 290 25.50 9.51 15.87
N VAL A 291 24.39 9.54 15.12
CA VAL A 291 23.83 10.81 14.60
C VAL A 291 23.45 11.74 15.75
N ILE A 292 22.82 11.23 16.81
CA ILE A 292 22.44 12.02 17.98
C ILE A 292 23.70 12.60 18.67
N VAL A 293 24.76 11.81 18.83
CA VAL A 293 26.02 12.22 19.45
C VAL A 293 26.69 13.32 18.62
N GLU A 294 26.84 13.13 17.32
CA GLU A 294 27.48 14.12 16.43
C GLU A 294 26.70 15.45 16.42
N ARG A 295 25.37 15.39 16.32
CA ARG A 295 24.53 16.60 16.40
C ARG A 295 24.64 17.30 17.75
N ALA A 296 24.73 16.55 18.84
CA ALA A 296 24.89 17.12 20.18
C ALA A 296 26.21 17.89 20.33
N LYS A 297 27.31 17.45 19.68
CA LYS A 297 28.59 18.20 19.65
C LYS A 297 28.43 19.58 19.03
N ALA A 298 27.55 19.71 18.06
CA ALA A 298 27.16 20.99 17.44
C ALA A 298 26.07 21.76 18.21
N GLY A 299 25.66 21.29 19.38
CA GLY A 299 24.60 21.91 20.19
C GLY A 299 23.17 21.62 19.65
N LEU A 300 23.01 20.67 18.73
CA LEU A 300 21.74 20.32 18.11
C LEU A 300 21.12 19.08 18.79
N ASN A 301 20.40 19.31 19.89
CA ASN A 301 19.75 18.23 20.67
C ASN A 301 18.32 17.91 20.19
N PHE A 302 18.11 17.93 18.90
CA PHE A 302 16.81 17.67 18.26
C PHE A 302 17.01 17.05 16.88
N GLY A 303 15.98 16.40 16.37
CA GLY A 303 15.99 15.81 15.04
C GLY A 303 14.82 14.85 14.81
N THR A 304 14.83 14.19 13.67
CA THR A 304 13.79 13.24 13.26
C THR A 304 14.40 11.93 12.79
N VAL A 305 13.73 10.84 13.17
CA VAL A 305 14.06 9.47 12.78
C VAL A 305 12.82 8.86 12.13
N LEU A 306 12.87 8.52 10.84
CA LEU A 306 11.81 7.82 10.14
C LEU A 306 12.04 6.31 10.21
N ILE A 307 10.98 5.58 10.56
CA ILE A 307 11.03 4.15 10.86
C ILE A 307 9.92 3.45 10.06
N PRO A 308 10.23 2.52 9.15
CA PRO A 308 9.22 1.69 8.49
C PRO A 308 8.49 0.81 9.51
N GLU A 309 7.18 0.67 9.39
CA GLU A 309 6.36 -0.18 10.26
C GLU A 309 6.86 -1.63 10.32
N GLY A 310 7.27 -2.17 9.18
CA GLY A 310 7.73 -3.54 9.04
C GLY A 310 9.17 -3.80 9.46
N LEU A 311 9.93 -2.80 9.90
CA LEU A 311 11.37 -2.89 10.18
C LEU A 311 11.77 -4.12 10.98
N ILE A 312 10.97 -4.47 12.00
CA ILE A 312 11.29 -5.58 12.92
C ILE A 312 11.33 -6.94 12.22
N GLU A 313 10.56 -7.13 11.15
CA GLU A 313 10.55 -8.38 10.36
C GLU A 313 11.75 -8.47 9.40
N PHE A 314 12.44 -7.37 9.13
CA PHE A 314 13.62 -7.33 8.27
C PHE A 314 14.94 -7.46 9.04
N ILE A 315 14.90 -7.43 10.37
CA ILE A 315 16.06 -7.75 11.21
C ILE A 315 16.16 -9.26 11.32
N PRO A 316 17.24 -9.92 10.79
CA PRO A 316 17.25 -11.39 10.65
C PRO A 316 17.01 -12.14 11.96
N ALA A 317 17.66 -11.72 13.04
CA ALA A 317 17.48 -12.35 14.35
C ALA A 317 16.05 -12.15 14.93
N MET A 318 15.43 -10.99 14.68
CA MET A 318 14.04 -10.75 15.08
C MET A 318 13.06 -11.58 14.26
N ARG A 319 13.32 -11.78 12.97
CA ARG A 319 12.50 -12.65 12.11
C ARG A 319 12.50 -14.08 12.63
N VAL A 320 13.66 -14.62 13.01
CA VAL A 320 13.76 -15.96 13.59
C VAL A 320 12.98 -16.04 14.90
N LEU A 321 13.15 -15.07 15.79
CA LEU A 321 12.39 -14.99 17.05
C LEU A 321 10.87 -14.94 16.81
N ILE A 322 10.41 -14.11 15.87
CA ILE A 322 8.98 -13.99 15.54
C ILE A 322 8.45 -15.31 14.98
N GLN A 323 9.23 -16.01 14.14
CA GLN A 323 8.83 -17.31 13.61
C GLN A 323 8.72 -18.36 14.74
N GLU A 324 9.72 -18.45 15.62
CA GLU A 324 9.66 -19.35 16.78
C GLU A 324 8.45 -19.05 17.67
N LEU A 325 8.14 -17.77 17.90
CA LEU A 325 6.96 -17.36 18.67
C LEU A 325 5.66 -17.72 17.96
N ASN A 326 5.60 -17.59 16.64
CA ASN A 326 4.42 -17.99 15.87
C ASN A 326 4.17 -19.50 15.98
N ASP A 327 5.23 -20.30 15.83
CA ASP A 327 5.13 -21.75 15.92
C ASP A 327 4.80 -22.22 17.35
N LEU A 328 5.39 -21.57 18.36
CA LEU A 328 5.17 -21.89 19.77
C LEU A 328 3.74 -21.53 20.25
N LEU A 329 3.23 -20.38 19.83
CA LEU A 329 2.02 -19.79 20.41
C LEU A 329 0.76 -20.03 19.58
N ALA A 330 0.89 -20.58 18.36
CA ALA A 330 -0.26 -20.95 17.54
C ALA A 330 -1.08 -22.05 18.24
N ASN A 331 -2.27 -21.68 18.73
CA ASN A 331 -3.20 -22.61 19.43
C ASN A 331 -2.62 -23.29 20.69
N ASN A 332 -1.71 -22.63 21.40
CA ASN A 332 -1.09 -23.17 22.60
C ASN A 332 -1.98 -22.97 23.84
N GLU A 333 -2.75 -24.02 24.21
CA GLU A 333 -3.67 -23.98 25.35
C GLU A 333 -2.94 -23.78 26.69
N GLU A 334 -1.73 -24.34 26.85
CA GLU A 334 -0.91 -24.20 28.06
C GLU A 334 -0.52 -22.75 28.28
N PHE A 335 -0.04 -22.07 27.22
CA PHE A 335 0.29 -20.64 27.27
C PHE A 335 -0.95 -19.79 27.56
N MET A 336 -2.09 -20.11 26.95
CA MET A 336 -3.34 -19.37 27.15
C MET A 336 -3.86 -19.49 28.59
N ALA A 337 -3.62 -20.61 29.26
CA ALA A 337 -4.01 -20.84 30.63
C ALA A 337 -3.12 -20.12 31.69
N LEU A 338 -1.97 -19.58 31.28
CA LEU A 338 -1.09 -18.87 32.21
C LEU A 338 -1.67 -17.50 32.57
N GLU A 339 -1.68 -17.21 33.87
CA GLU A 339 -2.09 -15.92 34.41
C GLU A 339 -0.86 -15.02 34.65
N GLY A 340 -0.96 -13.77 34.16
CA GLY A 340 0.05 -12.73 34.35
C GLY A 340 1.21 -12.75 33.36
N ASP A 341 1.70 -11.54 33.08
CA ASP A 341 2.75 -11.30 32.05
C ASP A 341 4.09 -11.96 32.40
N ASP A 342 4.44 -12.04 33.67
CA ASP A 342 5.73 -12.63 34.10
C ASP A 342 5.72 -14.15 33.90
N ALA A 343 4.61 -14.85 34.22
CA ALA A 343 4.48 -16.28 33.99
C ALA A 343 4.55 -16.60 32.48
N LYS A 344 3.85 -15.85 31.66
CA LYS A 344 3.90 -15.97 30.19
C LYS A 344 5.30 -15.72 29.64
N ARG A 345 5.99 -14.74 30.17
CA ARG A 345 7.38 -14.41 29.78
C ARG A 345 8.35 -15.53 30.13
N GLU A 346 8.27 -16.10 31.31
CA GLU A 346 9.14 -17.22 31.73
C GLU A 346 8.85 -18.48 30.89
N TYR A 347 7.59 -18.78 30.62
CA TYR A 347 7.21 -19.88 29.73
C TYR A 347 7.84 -19.74 28.35
N VAL A 348 7.68 -18.57 27.70
CA VAL A 348 8.28 -18.28 26.41
C VAL A 348 9.79 -18.47 26.43
N LYS A 349 10.49 -17.95 27.44
CA LYS A 349 11.94 -18.11 27.57
C LYS A 349 12.40 -19.56 27.68
N SER A 350 11.59 -20.41 28.32
CA SER A 350 11.93 -21.82 28.49
C SER A 350 11.80 -22.63 27.20
N MET A 351 11.06 -22.13 26.22
CA MET A 351 10.71 -22.83 24.99
C MET A 351 11.49 -22.34 23.76
N LEU A 352 12.07 -21.13 23.85
CA LEU A 352 12.85 -20.56 22.74
C LEU A 352 14.25 -21.19 22.62
N THR A 353 14.80 -21.18 21.43
CA THR A 353 16.21 -21.50 21.20
C THR A 353 17.11 -20.55 22.00
N PRO A 354 18.36 -20.95 22.36
CA PRO A 354 19.25 -20.09 23.14
C PRO A 354 19.44 -18.68 22.56
N ALA A 355 19.62 -18.56 21.23
CA ALA A 355 19.81 -17.28 20.55
C ALA A 355 18.56 -16.40 20.61
N SER A 356 17.39 -16.97 20.31
CA SER A 356 16.10 -16.26 20.41
C SER A 356 15.75 -15.89 21.85
N CYS A 357 16.09 -16.73 22.82
CA CYS A 357 15.90 -16.45 24.24
C CYS A 357 16.76 -15.28 24.72
N GLU A 358 18.03 -15.20 24.28
CA GLU A 358 18.92 -14.09 24.60
C GLU A 358 18.37 -12.78 24.01
N LEU A 359 17.99 -12.80 22.74
CA LEU A 359 17.37 -11.64 22.09
C LEU A 359 16.09 -11.23 22.82
N TYR A 360 15.18 -12.17 23.08
CA TYR A 360 13.91 -11.90 23.77
C TYR A 360 14.12 -11.29 25.16
N ARG A 361 15.16 -11.73 25.91
CA ARG A 361 15.54 -11.17 27.21
C ARG A 361 16.05 -9.72 27.09
N SER A 362 16.74 -9.39 26.00
CA SER A 362 17.30 -8.06 25.77
C SER A 362 16.23 -7.02 25.42
N LEU A 363 15.06 -7.45 24.94
CA LEU A 363 13.96 -6.57 24.58
C LEU A 363 13.31 -5.90 25.80
N PRO A 364 12.86 -4.65 25.67
CA PRO A 364 12.01 -3.98 26.66
C PRO A 364 10.78 -4.85 27.00
N LYS A 365 10.37 -4.84 28.27
CA LYS A 365 9.26 -5.68 28.75
C LYS A 365 7.96 -5.45 27.94
N GLY A 366 7.64 -4.19 27.61
CA GLY A 366 6.47 -3.84 26.81
C GLY A 366 6.49 -4.47 25.42
N ILE A 367 7.64 -4.43 24.75
CA ILE A 367 7.80 -5.02 23.41
C ILE A 367 7.77 -6.55 23.47
N ALA A 368 8.48 -7.15 24.43
CA ALA A 368 8.42 -8.61 24.64
C ALA A 368 6.97 -9.09 24.87
N ARG A 369 6.18 -8.30 25.61
CA ARG A 369 4.76 -8.55 25.79
C ARG A 369 3.98 -8.44 24.45
N GLN A 370 4.19 -7.36 23.68
CA GLN A 370 3.50 -7.17 22.39
C GLN A 370 3.76 -8.33 21.42
N LEU A 371 4.96 -8.92 21.42
CA LEU A 371 5.28 -10.10 20.63
C LEU A 371 4.50 -11.36 21.03
N THR A 372 3.95 -11.39 22.24
CA THR A 372 3.17 -12.54 22.77
C THR A 372 1.67 -12.26 22.89
N LEU A 373 1.22 -11.05 22.51
CA LEU A 373 -0.20 -10.68 22.50
C LEU A 373 -0.97 -11.35 21.35
N ASP A 374 -2.17 -10.84 21.12
CA ASP A 374 -3.12 -11.33 20.15
C ASP A 374 -2.52 -11.66 18.80
N ARG A 375 -2.93 -12.77 18.27
CA ARG A 375 -2.54 -13.28 16.96
C ARG A 375 -3.61 -12.93 15.92
N ASP A 376 -3.18 -12.84 14.68
CA ASP A 376 -4.13 -12.80 13.58
C ASP A 376 -4.89 -14.14 13.46
N PRO A 377 -5.97 -14.23 12.68
CA PRO A 377 -6.70 -15.47 12.49
C PRO A 377 -5.86 -16.65 11.95
N HIS A 378 -4.63 -16.39 11.54
CA HIS A 378 -3.67 -17.39 11.04
C HIS A 378 -2.62 -17.79 12.07
N GLY A 379 -2.70 -17.25 13.31
CA GLY A 379 -1.76 -17.53 14.39
C GLY A 379 -0.47 -16.70 14.37
N ASN A 380 -0.32 -15.74 13.47
CA ASN A 380 0.87 -14.91 13.38
C ASN A 380 0.79 -13.69 14.30
N VAL A 381 1.94 -13.25 14.80
CA VAL A 381 2.03 -11.98 15.56
C VAL A 381 1.56 -10.82 14.70
N MET A 382 0.76 -9.94 15.28
CA MET A 382 0.29 -8.73 14.61
C MET A 382 1.40 -7.66 14.63
N VAL A 383 2.35 -7.78 13.72
CA VAL A 383 3.55 -6.90 13.65
C VAL A 383 3.21 -5.41 13.63
N SER A 384 2.10 -5.04 12.99
CA SER A 384 1.61 -3.66 12.96
C SER A 384 1.28 -3.07 14.34
N GLN A 385 1.05 -3.92 15.33
CA GLN A 385 0.79 -3.49 16.71
C GLN A 385 2.07 -3.33 17.55
N ILE A 386 3.22 -3.79 17.03
CA ILE A 386 4.50 -3.62 17.72
C ILE A 386 4.96 -2.17 17.60
N GLU A 387 5.13 -1.50 18.72
CA GLU A 387 5.56 -0.11 18.79
C GLU A 387 7.08 -0.01 18.58
N THR A 388 7.54 -0.31 17.37
CA THR A 388 8.96 -0.33 17.01
C THR A 388 9.65 1.00 17.29
N GLU A 389 8.97 2.12 17.17
CA GLU A 389 9.47 3.44 17.50
C GLU A 389 9.79 3.57 19.01
N LYS A 390 8.97 2.99 19.89
CA LYS A 390 9.23 2.96 21.33
C LYS A 390 10.37 2.02 21.69
N LEU A 391 10.45 0.86 21.04
CA LEU A 391 11.58 -0.05 21.15
C LEU A 391 12.90 0.68 20.89
N LEU A 392 12.99 1.38 19.77
CA LEU A 392 14.19 2.10 19.38
C LEU A 392 14.50 3.26 20.35
N ILE A 393 13.48 4.01 20.80
CA ILE A 393 13.65 5.07 21.81
C ILE A 393 14.29 4.52 23.08
N GLU A 394 13.76 3.43 23.64
CA GLU A 394 14.28 2.85 24.90
C GLU A 394 15.72 2.36 24.73
N MET A 395 16.02 1.67 23.64
CA MET A 395 17.37 1.16 23.38
C MET A 395 18.38 2.28 23.10
N VAL A 396 18.01 3.28 22.31
CA VAL A 396 18.84 4.47 22.05
C VAL A 396 19.09 5.24 23.34
N SER A 397 18.06 5.43 24.17
CA SER A 397 18.21 6.11 25.47
C SER A 397 19.20 5.38 26.36
N LYS A 398 19.13 4.04 26.44
CA LYS A 398 20.08 3.21 27.18
C LYS A 398 21.51 3.33 26.62
N LYS A 399 21.68 3.30 25.31
CA LYS A 399 22.98 3.47 24.65
C LYS A 399 23.56 4.84 24.92
N LEU A 400 22.76 5.91 24.80
CA LEU A 400 23.23 7.29 25.11
C LEU A 400 23.60 7.47 26.58
N ALA A 401 22.89 6.80 27.50
CA ALA A 401 23.30 6.81 28.93
C ALA A 401 24.67 6.15 29.14
N GLN A 402 24.96 5.04 28.47
CA GLN A 402 26.26 4.39 28.49
C GLN A 402 27.36 5.30 27.91
N LEU A 403 27.09 5.93 26.76
CA LEU A 403 28.01 6.87 26.12
C LEU A 403 28.26 8.12 26.99
N LYS A 404 27.25 8.57 27.73
CA LYS A 404 27.36 9.67 28.69
C LYS A 404 28.24 9.29 29.87
N ALA A 405 28.09 8.09 30.44
CA ALA A 405 28.95 7.58 31.50
C ALA A 405 30.40 7.42 31.04
N ALA A 406 30.64 7.11 29.79
CA ALA A 406 31.94 7.03 29.15
C ALA A 406 32.52 8.41 28.72
N GLY A 407 31.83 9.52 28.95
CA GLY A 407 32.27 10.87 28.55
C GLY A 407 32.17 11.17 27.04
N VAL A 408 31.58 10.31 26.24
CA VAL A 408 31.46 10.47 24.78
C VAL A 408 30.25 11.33 24.39
N TYR A 409 29.14 11.21 25.12
CA TYR A 409 27.90 11.97 24.88
C TYR A 409 27.75 13.05 25.97
N THR A 410 27.63 14.31 25.56
CA THR A 410 27.47 15.46 26.49
C THR A 410 26.11 16.15 26.29
N GLY A 411 25.31 15.70 25.34
CA GLY A 411 24.04 16.31 24.99
C GLY A 411 22.89 16.02 25.95
N LYS A 412 21.71 16.48 25.55
CA LYS A 412 20.45 16.19 26.21
C LYS A 412 19.59 15.39 25.24
N PHE A 413 19.05 14.26 25.70
CA PHE A 413 18.15 13.44 24.94
C PHE A 413 16.75 13.47 25.55
N ALA A 414 15.79 13.94 24.77
CA ALA A 414 14.36 13.84 25.05
C ALA A 414 13.68 13.45 23.76
N SER A 415 12.76 12.53 23.80
CA SER A 415 12.14 11.94 22.60
C SER A 415 10.62 12.03 22.65
N ILE A 416 10.04 12.06 21.47
CA ILE A 416 8.59 11.95 21.22
C ILE A 416 8.41 10.91 20.15
N ASN A 417 7.46 10.00 20.34
CA ASN A 417 7.09 9.01 19.35
C ASN A 417 5.82 9.42 18.58
N HIS A 418 5.78 9.02 17.32
CA HIS A 418 4.63 9.20 16.44
C HIS A 418 4.39 7.93 15.63
N PHE A 419 3.14 7.70 15.25
CA PHE A 419 2.77 6.72 14.24
C PHE A 419 1.85 7.39 13.22
N PHE A 420 2.31 7.47 11.97
CA PHE A 420 1.51 7.96 10.85
C PHE A 420 1.05 6.79 10.00
N GLY A 421 -0.25 6.62 9.91
CA GLY A 421 -0.86 5.51 9.21
C GLY A 421 -2.27 5.84 8.75
N TYR A 422 -3.21 5.88 9.67
CA TYR A 422 -4.62 6.05 9.34
C TYR A 422 -4.94 7.44 8.76
N GLU A 423 -4.15 8.47 9.07
CA GLU A 423 -4.29 9.84 8.57
C GLU A 423 -4.20 9.91 7.04
N GLY A 424 -3.33 9.08 6.43
CA GLY A 424 -3.12 9.03 4.98
C GLY A 424 -4.10 8.15 4.23
N ARG A 425 -4.76 7.18 4.92
CA ARG A 425 -5.58 6.16 4.24
C ARG A 425 -6.91 6.67 3.69
N CYS A 426 -7.47 7.72 4.28
CA CYS A 426 -8.75 8.28 3.91
C CYS A 426 -8.67 9.80 3.65
N ALA A 427 -7.48 10.34 3.46
CA ALA A 427 -7.32 11.71 3.03
C ALA A 427 -8.03 11.95 1.68
N MET A 428 -8.44 13.18 1.43
CA MET A 428 -8.92 13.55 0.10
C MET A 428 -7.79 13.31 -0.91
N PRO A 429 -8.05 12.63 -2.04
CA PRO A 429 -7.01 12.30 -3.00
C PRO A 429 -6.32 13.57 -3.51
N SER A 430 -4.99 13.52 -3.65
CA SER A 430 -4.24 14.53 -4.39
C SER A 430 -4.77 14.64 -5.81
N ASN A 431 -4.42 15.70 -6.52
CA ASN A 431 -4.80 15.80 -7.93
C ASN A 431 -4.26 14.61 -8.74
N PHE A 432 -3.03 14.18 -8.44
CA PHE A 432 -2.44 13.00 -9.09
C PHE A 432 -3.29 11.74 -8.87
N ASP A 433 -3.62 11.39 -7.62
CA ASP A 433 -4.45 10.23 -7.33
C ASP A 433 -5.88 10.39 -7.86
N ALA A 434 -6.44 11.60 -7.86
CA ALA A 434 -7.75 11.86 -8.44
C ALA A 434 -7.77 11.58 -9.95
N ASP A 435 -6.77 12.06 -10.69
CA ASP A 435 -6.60 11.86 -12.13
C ASP A 435 -6.33 10.39 -12.45
N TYR A 436 -5.40 9.78 -11.73
CA TYR A 436 -4.98 8.39 -11.90
C TYR A 436 -6.14 7.42 -11.63
N CYS A 437 -6.82 7.56 -10.50
CA CYS A 437 -7.93 6.68 -10.11
C CYS A 437 -9.13 6.80 -11.07
N TYR A 438 -9.47 8.02 -11.46
CA TYR A 438 -10.55 8.23 -12.42
C TYR A 438 -10.21 7.58 -13.77
N SER A 439 -8.94 7.71 -14.21
CA SER A 439 -8.45 7.06 -15.43
C SER A 439 -8.45 5.53 -15.33
N LEU A 440 -8.12 4.96 -14.15
CA LEU A 440 -8.24 3.51 -13.89
C LEU A 440 -9.69 3.02 -14.04
N GLY A 441 -10.66 3.77 -13.51
CA GLY A 441 -12.09 3.43 -13.64
C GLY A 441 -12.56 3.43 -15.11
N LEU A 442 -12.17 4.45 -15.88
CA LEU A 442 -12.43 4.49 -17.33
C LEU A 442 -11.76 3.31 -18.05
N THR A 443 -10.53 2.99 -17.69
CA THR A 443 -9.76 1.90 -18.29
C THR A 443 -10.40 0.53 -17.99
N ALA A 444 -10.85 0.31 -16.76
CA ALA A 444 -11.58 -0.91 -16.38
C ALA A 444 -12.85 -1.07 -17.23
N THR A 445 -13.60 0.02 -17.44
CA THR A 445 -14.77 0.02 -18.32
C THR A 445 -14.41 -0.43 -19.75
N LEU A 446 -13.32 0.06 -20.30
CA LEU A 446 -12.88 -0.28 -21.66
C LEU A 446 -12.38 -1.72 -21.76
N LEU A 447 -11.70 -2.24 -20.73
CA LEU A 447 -11.32 -3.67 -20.68
C LEU A 447 -12.57 -4.57 -20.70
N ILE A 448 -13.61 -4.20 -19.94
CA ILE A 448 -14.89 -4.92 -19.93
C ILE A 448 -15.55 -4.84 -21.30
N ALA A 449 -15.67 -3.66 -21.89
CA ALA A 449 -16.24 -3.46 -23.23
C ALA A 449 -15.47 -4.23 -24.32
N GLY A 450 -14.16 -4.40 -24.13
CA GLY A 450 -13.28 -5.19 -25.00
C GLY A 450 -13.32 -6.71 -24.72
N GLY A 451 -14.22 -7.18 -23.85
CA GLY A 451 -14.37 -8.62 -23.55
C GLY A 451 -13.25 -9.22 -22.72
N LYS A 452 -12.44 -8.39 -22.01
CA LYS A 452 -11.28 -8.86 -21.24
C LYS A 452 -11.68 -9.30 -19.83
N THR A 453 -11.03 -10.34 -19.32
CA THR A 453 -11.18 -10.87 -17.95
C THR A 453 -9.84 -11.37 -17.43
N GLY A 454 -9.61 -11.34 -16.10
CA GLY A 454 -8.32 -11.71 -15.50
C GLY A 454 -7.23 -10.65 -15.70
N TYR A 455 -7.62 -9.42 -16.00
CA TYR A 455 -6.73 -8.28 -16.19
C TYR A 455 -6.78 -7.32 -15.02
N MET A 456 -5.66 -6.66 -14.77
CA MET A 456 -5.58 -5.45 -13.96
C MET A 456 -5.60 -4.22 -14.88
N ALA A 457 -6.46 -3.25 -14.60
CA ALA A 457 -6.42 -1.96 -15.26
C ALA A 457 -5.14 -1.22 -14.88
N VAL A 458 -4.45 -0.66 -15.85
CA VAL A 458 -3.17 0.03 -15.64
C VAL A 458 -3.12 1.35 -16.41
N ILE A 459 -2.40 2.31 -15.85
CA ILE A 459 -2.01 3.55 -16.51
C ILE A 459 -0.48 3.64 -16.40
N ARG A 460 0.18 3.86 -17.52
CA ARG A 460 1.65 3.97 -17.63
C ARG A 460 2.07 5.39 -17.97
N ASN A 461 3.37 5.66 -17.90
CA ASN A 461 3.99 6.98 -18.11
C ASN A 461 3.54 8.02 -17.08
N LEU A 462 3.29 7.59 -15.85
CA LEU A 462 2.75 8.42 -14.77
C LEU A 462 3.68 9.57 -14.35
N ALA A 463 4.98 9.47 -14.63
CA ALA A 463 5.94 10.57 -14.45
C ALA A 463 5.84 11.67 -15.52
N ARG A 464 5.05 11.44 -16.60
CA ARG A 464 4.83 12.39 -17.69
C ARG A 464 3.54 13.18 -17.47
N PRO A 465 3.31 14.26 -18.23
CA PRO A 465 2.02 14.94 -18.24
C PRO A 465 0.87 13.95 -18.55
N HIS A 466 -0.29 14.13 -17.92
CA HIS A 466 -1.44 13.23 -18.06
C HIS A 466 -1.87 12.97 -19.53
N SER A 467 -1.60 13.92 -20.44
CA SER A 467 -1.87 13.76 -21.88
C SER A 467 -1.03 12.66 -22.54
N GLU A 468 0.12 12.32 -21.96
CA GLU A 468 1.05 11.28 -22.41
C GLU A 468 0.86 9.94 -21.68
N TRP A 469 -0.02 9.89 -20.69
CA TRP A 469 -0.34 8.65 -19.99
C TRP A 469 -0.94 7.62 -20.95
N VAL A 470 -0.63 6.36 -20.71
CA VAL A 470 -1.06 5.24 -21.56
C VAL A 470 -1.95 4.31 -20.77
N ALA A 471 -3.22 4.27 -21.13
CA ALA A 471 -4.21 3.37 -20.53
C ALA A 471 -4.12 1.97 -21.14
N GLY A 472 -4.32 0.94 -20.31
CA GLY A 472 -4.30 -0.44 -20.77
C GLY A 472 -4.65 -1.45 -19.71
N GLY A 473 -4.28 -2.71 -19.95
CA GLY A 473 -4.46 -3.80 -19.02
C GLY A 473 -3.28 -4.75 -19.04
N CYS A 474 -2.89 -5.26 -17.88
CA CYS A 474 -1.93 -6.35 -17.80
C CYS A 474 -2.61 -7.60 -17.18
N PRO A 475 -2.34 -8.81 -17.70
CA PRO A 475 -2.84 -10.04 -17.08
C PRO A 475 -2.35 -10.16 -15.64
N ILE A 476 -3.26 -10.50 -14.72
CA ILE A 476 -2.88 -10.61 -13.30
C ILE A 476 -1.87 -11.74 -13.10
N THR A 477 -1.98 -12.83 -13.86
CA THR A 477 -1.07 -13.97 -13.79
C THR A 477 0.39 -13.61 -14.08
N MET A 478 0.65 -12.55 -14.86
CA MET A 478 2.03 -12.15 -15.14
C MET A 478 2.78 -11.58 -13.93
N MET A 479 2.06 -11.21 -12.87
CA MET A 479 2.62 -10.67 -11.64
C MET A 479 2.83 -11.74 -10.55
N MET A 480 2.47 -13.00 -10.83
CA MET A 480 2.39 -14.05 -9.83
C MET A 480 3.68 -14.87 -9.71
N ASN A 481 3.86 -15.39 -8.51
CA ASN A 481 4.76 -16.48 -8.16
C ASN A 481 4.06 -17.41 -7.15
N MET A 482 4.71 -18.50 -6.77
CA MET A 482 4.22 -19.38 -5.70
C MET A 482 4.92 -19.03 -4.39
N GLU A 483 4.16 -18.86 -3.32
CA GLU A 483 4.68 -18.65 -1.97
C GLU A 483 4.12 -19.66 -0.99
N HIS A 484 4.92 -20.01 0.00
CA HIS A 484 4.49 -20.86 1.10
C HIS A 484 3.64 -20.02 2.07
N ARG A 485 2.34 -20.29 2.14
CA ARG A 485 1.39 -19.61 3.06
C ARG A 485 0.53 -20.64 3.77
N ASN A 486 0.49 -20.59 5.10
CA ASN A 486 -0.31 -21.49 5.93
C ASN A 486 -0.04 -22.99 5.62
N GLY A 487 1.23 -23.35 5.50
CA GLY A 487 1.65 -24.75 5.24
C GLY A 487 1.39 -25.25 3.81
N LYS A 488 0.95 -24.39 2.87
CA LYS A 488 0.66 -24.75 1.47
C LYS A 488 1.29 -23.76 0.50
N MET A 489 1.70 -24.25 -0.66
CA MET A 489 2.08 -23.38 -1.77
C MET A 489 0.83 -22.73 -2.38
N LYS A 490 0.81 -21.41 -2.41
CA LYS A 490 -0.30 -20.62 -2.96
C LYS A 490 0.21 -19.64 -4.01
N PRO A 491 -0.55 -19.40 -5.10
CA PRO A 491 -0.24 -18.33 -6.04
C PRO A 491 -0.50 -16.98 -5.38
N VAL A 492 0.44 -16.06 -5.53
CA VAL A 492 0.35 -14.70 -5.00
C VAL A 492 0.93 -13.71 -6.00
N ILE A 493 0.44 -12.49 -5.99
CA ILE A 493 1.12 -11.39 -6.68
C ILE A 493 2.40 -11.06 -5.92
N GLN A 494 3.53 -11.06 -6.62
CA GLN A 494 4.82 -10.75 -6.04
C GLN A 494 4.86 -9.28 -5.58
N LYS A 495 5.25 -9.07 -4.34
CA LYS A 495 5.43 -7.73 -3.77
C LYS A 495 6.74 -7.12 -4.25
N ALA A 496 6.69 -5.83 -4.58
CA ALA A 496 7.89 -5.07 -4.91
C ALA A 496 8.52 -4.51 -3.64
N LEU A 497 9.77 -4.87 -3.40
CA LEU A 497 10.60 -4.28 -2.34
C LEU A 497 11.30 -3.02 -2.85
N VAL A 498 11.82 -2.20 -1.93
CA VAL A 498 12.70 -1.09 -2.27
C VAL A 498 13.99 -1.67 -2.88
N ARG A 499 14.29 -1.25 -4.10
CA ARG A 499 15.52 -1.65 -4.78
C ARG A 499 16.67 -0.79 -4.30
N LEU A 500 17.68 -1.41 -3.68
CA LEU A 500 18.87 -0.71 -3.17
C LEU A 500 19.79 -0.21 -4.31
N ASP A 501 19.70 -0.80 -5.49
CA ASP A 501 20.34 -0.34 -6.72
C ASP A 501 19.50 0.68 -7.50
N GLY A 502 18.25 0.93 -7.06
CA GLY A 502 17.33 1.85 -7.70
C GLY A 502 17.64 3.32 -7.42
N ALA A 503 17.34 4.20 -8.38
CA ALA A 503 17.63 5.63 -8.29
C ALA A 503 17.06 6.31 -7.04
N PRO A 504 15.84 6.01 -6.55
CA PRO A 504 15.32 6.61 -5.31
C PRO A 504 16.18 6.30 -4.08
N PHE A 505 16.56 5.04 -3.88
CA PHE A 505 17.42 4.67 -2.75
C PHE A 505 18.84 5.25 -2.91
N GLN A 506 19.41 5.21 -4.10
CA GLN A 506 20.72 5.79 -4.38
C GLN A 506 20.74 7.30 -4.11
N TYR A 507 19.65 8.00 -4.38
CA TYR A 507 19.51 9.42 -4.04
C TYR A 507 19.53 9.63 -2.51
N LEU A 508 18.78 8.81 -1.75
CA LEU A 508 18.83 8.83 -0.29
C LEU A 508 20.27 8.59 0.22
N GLU A 509 20.94 7.55 -0.29
CA GLU A 509 22.30 7.15 0.11
C GLU A 509 23.31 8.28 -0.08
N GLN A 510 23.21 9.01 -1.18
CA GLN A 510 24.10 10.13 -1.50
C GLN A 510 23.89 11.37 -0.62
N HIS A 511 22.68 11.55 -0.07
CA HIS A 511 22.31 12.79 0.61
C HIS A 511 22.15 12.64 2.13
N ARG A 512 21.88 11.43 2.63
CA ARG A 512 21.51 11.22 4.04
C ARG A 512 22.57 11.69 5.04
N ALA A 513 23.86 11.63 4.71
CA ALA A 513 24.92 12.15 5.59
C ALA A 513 24.79 13.66 5.77
N ALA A 514 24.57 14.39 4.68
CA ALA A 514 24.37 15.84 4.74
C ALA A 514 23.07 16.20 5.51
N TRP A 515 22.02 15.41 5.36
CA TRP A 515 20.78 15.63 6.11
C TRP A 515 20.93 15.32 7.61
N ALA A 516 21.76 14.33 7.96
CA ALA A 516 22.06 14.01 9.35
C ALA A 516 22.73 15.19 10.08
N ASP A 517 23.68 15.87 9.42
CA ASP A 517 24.49 16.95 10.01
C ASP A 517 23.79 18.32 9.94
N ALA A 518 22.88 18.52 8.99
CA ALA A 518 22.25 19.81 8.77
C ALA A 518 21.47 20.31 10.00
N ASN A 519 21.58 21.60 10.29
CA ASN A 519 20.77 22.24 11.33
C ASN A 519 19.26 22.07 11.03
N THR A 520 18.89 22.42 9.80
CA THR A 520 17.61 22.06 9.20
C THR A 520 17.83 21.85 7.72
N SER A 521 17.47 20.68 7.23
CA SER A 521 17.47 20.35 5.80
C SER A 521 16.08 20.39 5.22
N TYR A 522 15.06 20.57 6.06
CA TYR A 522 13.68 20.54 5.62
C TYR A 522 13.36 21.71 4.70
N ILE A 523 13.01 21.35 3.51
CA ILE A 523 12.37 22.23 2.53
C ILE A 523 10.91 21.74 2.44
N TYR A 524 9.96 22.67 2.53
CA TYR A 524 8.56 22.29 2.43
C TYR A 524 8.33 21.43 1.19
N PRO A 525 7.72 20.25 1.33
CA PRO A 525 7.33 19.45 0.19
C PRO A 525 6.28 20.22 -0.64
N GLY A 526 6.13 19.82 -1.89
CA GLY A 526 5.04 20.34 -2.70
C GLY A 526 3.71 20.12 -1.97
N PRO A 527 2.74 21.03 -2.13
CA PRO A 527 1.46 20.92 -1.42
C PRO A 527 0.75 19.64 -1.79
N ILE A 528 0.22 18.95 -0.78
CA ILE A 528 -0.70 17.83 -0.97
C ILE A 528 -1.91 18.26 -1.75
N GLN A 529 -2.27 19.53 -1.53
CA GLN A 529 -3.56 20.04 -1.88
C GLN A 529 -3.57 20.64 -3.29
N TYR A 530 -4.71 21.09 -3.64
CA TYR A 530 -5.21 21.50 -4.92
C TYR A 530 -4.99 23.00 -5.17
N TYR A 531 -4.25 23.68 -4.32
CA TYR A 531 -4.00 25.10 -4.40
C TYR A 531 -2.61 25.40 -4.91
N GLY A 532 -2.53 26.27 -5.88
CA GLY A 532 -1.29 26.68 -6.48
C GLY A 532 -1.17 26.29 -7.94
N PRO A 533 -0.05 26.62 -8.57
CA PRO A 533 0.21 26.25 -9.96
C PRO A 533 0.25 24.74 -10.15
N ALA A 534 -0.37 24.23 -11.19
CA ALA A 534 -0.48 22.79 -11.47
C ALA A 534 0.90 22.10 -11.56
N GLU A 535 1.89 22.79 -12.12
CA GLU A 535 3.27 22.31 -12.21
C GLU A 535 3.98 22.13 -10.86
N VAL A 536 3.41 22.67 -9.78
CA VAL A 536 3.91 22.53 -8.40
C VAL A 536 3.02 21.60 -7.60
N CYS A 537 1.69 21.70 -7.76
CA CYS A 537 0.70 20.97 -6.97
C CYS A 537 0.41 19.57 -7.50
N ASP A 538 0.54 19.36 -8.82
CA ASP A 538 0.17 18.13 -9.50
C ASP A 538 1.39 17.24 -9.82
N GLN A 539 2.51 17.43 -9.13
CA GLN A 539 3.70 16.62 -9.33
C GLN A 539 3.49 15.18 -8.83
N PRO A 540 3.94 14.17 -9.59
CA PRO A 540 3.92 12.79 -9.15
C PRO A 540 4.93 12.55 -8.02
N THR A 541 4.93 11.36 -7.42
CA THR A 541 5.89 10.99 -6.38
C THR A 541 7.32 11.14 -6.87
N LYS A 542 8.22 11.54 -5.95
CA LYS A 542 9.63 11.72 -6.27
C LYS A 542 10.30 10.39 -6.68
N THR A 543 9.89 9.31 -6.07
CA THR A 543 10.33 7.96 -6.45
C THR A 543 9.97 7.67 -7.91
N LEU A 544 8.71 7.91 -8.30
CA LEU A 544 8.26 7.75 -9.68
C LEU A 544 9.08 8.62 -10.64
N VAL A 545 9.27 9.90 -10.32
CA VAL A 545 10.08 10.81 -11.14
C VAL A 545 11.53 10.36 -11.25
N LEU A 546 12.14 9.88 -10.15
CA LEU A 546 13.53 9.42 -10.15
C LEU A 546 13.73 8.12 -10.91
N GLU A 547 12.76 7.23 -10.87
CA GLU A 547 12.80 5.95 -11.59
C GLU A 547 12.64 6.12 -13.10
N HIS A 548 12.08 7.24 -13.53
CA HIS A 548 11.82 7.53 -14.95
C HIS A 548 12.68 8.69 -15.52
N LYS A 549 13.75 9.05 -14.82
CA LYS A 549 14.81 9.92 -15.33
C LYS A 549 15.82 9.12 -16.15
#